data_9b18076b4ead17fced11448fcb39cab8
#
_entry.id   9b18076b4ead17fced11448fcb39cab8
#
_cell.length_a   1.000
_cell.length_b   1.000
_cell.length_c   1.000
_cell.angle_alpha   90.00
_cell.angle_beta   90.00
_cell.angle_gamma   90.00
#
_symmetry.space_group_name_H-M   'P 1'
#
loop_
_entity.id
_entity.type
_entity.pdbx_description
1 polymer ?
#
loop_
_entity_poly.entity_id
_entity_poly.type
_entity_poly.pdbx_seq_one_letter_code
_entity_poly.pdbx_strand_id
1 'polypeptide(L)'
;SADASLWWPILCWYYVNKSGDYAFGKSQSVQRGIQLLLDLVLHPTFEGTPVLFVPDCAFMIDRPMDVWGAPLEVEVLLHGCLKSCINLMELSRADHVSRLLDQRLILTNQWVKDLGSFLLKHYWVTSQTMQILRRRPTEQYGDDQHFNEFNVQPQVVPSWLQDWLENRGGYLIGNIRTGRPDFRFYSLGNSLACMFGVLPPAEQRALFRLVLHNRQHLMAQMPMRICHPHMDVEEWQNKTGS
;
A
#
# COMPACT_ATOMS: atom_id res chain seq x y z
N SER A 1 1.41 2.91 -17.18
CA SER A 1 0.96 2.20 -15.99
C SER A 1 1.67 2.77 -14.76
N ALA A 2 0.93 3.14 -13.73
CA ALA A 2 1.50 3.74 -12.52
C ALA A 2 2.37 2.75 -11.75
N ASP A 3 2.09 1.48 -11.85
CA ASP A 3 2.74 0.39 -11.15
C ASP A 3 3.99 -0.17 -11.86
N ALA A 4 4.08 -0.07 -13.18
CA ALA A 4 5.17 -0.68 -13.96
C ALA A 4 6.56 -0.19 -13.53
N SER A 5 6.70 1.12 -13.28
CA SER A 5 7.96 1.71 -12.81
C SER A 5 8.34 1.25 -11.40
N LEU A 6 7.36 0.94 -10.57
CA LEU A 6 7.58 0.45 -9.21
C LEU A 6 8.00 -1.04 -9.19
N TRP A 7 7.49 -1.84 -10.14
CA TRP A 7 7.87 -3.23 -10.27
C TRP A 7 9.31 -3.42 -10.75
N TRP A 8 9.84 -2.48 -11.54
CA TRP A 8 11.15 -2.63 -12.15
C TRP A 8 12.30 -2.85 -11.13
N PRO A 9 12.49 -2.02 -10.07
CA PRO A 9 13.55 -2.28 -9.08
C PRO A 9 13.31 -3.55 -8.26
N ILE A 10 12.03 -3.89 -8.01
CA ILE A 10 11.66 -5.13 -7.31
C ILE A 10 12.14 -6.33 -8.11
N LEU A 11 11.88 -6.35 -9.41
CA LEU A 11 12.31 -7.44 -10.30
C LEU A 11 13.83 -7.49 -10.44
N CYS A 12 14.51 -6.35 -10.56
CA CYS A 12 15.97 -6.28 -10.60
C CYS A 12 16.58 -6.87 -9.33
N TRP A 13 16.08 -6.48 -8.16
CA TRP A 13 16.56 -7.02 -6.88
C TRP A 13 16.26 -8.53 -6.75
N TYR A 14 15.07 -8.97 -7.14
CA TYR A 14 14.73 -10.40 -7.13
C TYR A 14 15.64 -11.23 -8.02
N TYR A 15 15.95 -10.72 -9.21
CA TYR A 15 16.91 -11.36 -10.12
C TYR A 15 18.29 -11.49 -9.48
N VAL A 16 18.85 -10.38 -8.98
CA VAL A 16 20.17 -10.36 -8.31
C VAL A 16 20.20 -11.33 -7.15
N ASN A 17 19.18 -11.29 -6.30
CA ASN A 17 19.13 -12.12 -5.09
C ASN A 17 18.99 -13.62 -5.41
N LYS A 18 18.35 -13.98 -6.52
CA LYS A 18 18.16 -15.39 -6.93
C LYS A 18 19.29 -15.93 -7.78
N SER A 19 19.86 -15.13 -8.68
CA SER A 19 20.93 -15.54 -9.57
C SER A 19 22.32 -15.39 -8.99
N GLY A 20 22.51 -14.50 -7.99
CA GLY A 20 23.82 -14.08 -7.51
C GLY A 20 24.57 -13.16 -8.49
N ASP A 21 23.92 -12.67 -9.54
CA ASP A 21 24.51 -11.73 -10.50
C ASP A 21 24.59 -10.31 -9.93
N TYR A 22 25.51 -10.11 -9.01
CA TYR A 22 25.77 -8.80 -8.42
C TYR A 22 26.31 -7.79 -9.43
N ALA A 23 26.96 -8.25 -10.51
CA ALA A 23 27.49 -7.38 -11.57
C ALA A 23 26.34 -6.66 -12.29
N PHE A 24 25.23 -7.35 -12.58
CA PHE A 24 24.02 -6.73 -13.10
C PHE A 24 23.50 -5.65 -12.17
N GLY A 25 23.33 -5.94 -10.87
CA GLY A 25 22.82 -4.98 -9.89
C GLY A 25 23.71 -3.72 -9.74
N LYS A 26 25.04 -3.88 -9.89
CA LYS A 26 26.00 -2.78 -9.85
C LYS A 26 26.16 -2.03 -11.17
N SER A 27 25.58 -2.53 -12.26
CA SER A 27 25.73 -1.93 -13.59
C SER A 27 25.27 -0.48 -13.62
N GLN A 28 25.95 0.34 -14.42
CA GLN A 28 25.64 1.77 -14.54
C GLN A 28 24.18 2.00 -14.98
N SER A 29 23.63 1.16 -15.84
CA SER A 29 22.26 1.27 -16.30
C SER A 29 21.24 1.07 -15.17
N VAL A 30 21.42 0.04 -14.34
CA VAL A 30 20.56 -0.22 -13.18
C VAL A 30 20.66 0.91 -12.17
N GLN A 31 21.89 1.32 -11.79
CA GLN A 31 22.11 2.39 -10.83
C GLN A 31 21.56 3.74 -11.33
N ARG A 32 21.70 4.04 -12.63
CA ARG A 32 21.13 5.25 -13.22
C ARG A 32 19.60 5.21 -13.23
N GLY A 33 19.01 4.06 -13.56
CA GLY A 33 17.56 3.87 -13.50
C GLY A 33 16.99 4.08 -12.09
N ILE A 34 17.66 3.54 -11.07
CA ILE A 34 17.30 3.77 -9.66
C ILE A 34 17.35 5.26 -9.32
N GLN A 35 18.40 5.96 -9.72
CA GLN A 35 18.53 7.41 -9.46
C GLN A 35 17.37 8.19 -10.06
N LEU A 36 17.03 7.94 -11.33
CA LEU A 36 15.93 8.61 -12.01
C LEU A 36 14.58 8.34 -11.33
N LEU A 37 14.36 7.11 -10.91
CA LEU A 37 13.13 6.73 -10.21
C LEU A 37 13.04 7.43 -8.85
N LEU A 38 14.12 7.42 -8.06
CA LEU A 38 14.14 8.07 -6.76
C LEU A 38 14.01 9.61 -6.88
N ASP A 39 14.61 10.22 -7.90
CA ASP A 39 14.44 11.65 -8.17
C ASP A 39 12.99 12.01 -8.50
N LEU A 40 12.24 11.09 -9.12
CA LEU A 40 10.81 11.26 -9.39
C LEU A 40 9.96 11.05 -8.14
N VAL A 41 10.19 9.95 -7.41
CA VAL A 41 9.31 9.49 -6.31
C VAL A 41 9.57 10.27 -5.02
N LEU A 42 10.83 10.63 -4.73
CA LEU A 42 11.22 11.36 -3.53
C LEU A 42 11.32 12.88 -3.76
N HIS A 43 10.56 13.40 -4.73
CA HIS A 43 10.59 14.83 -5.04
C HIS A 43 9.95 15.65 -3.90
N PRO A 44 10.53 16.81 -3.52
CA PRO A 44 10.03 17.64 -2.41
C PRO A 44 8.57 18.11 -2.53
N THR A 45 7.99 18.13 -3.73
CA THR A 45 6.56 18.47 -3.92
C THR A 45 5.59 17.48 -3.26
N PHE A 46 6.06 16.31 -2.85
CA PHE A 46 5.29 15.34 -2.08
C PHE A 46 5.44 15.54 -0.56
N GLU A 47 5.87 16.72 -0.13
CA GLU A 47 5.97 17.05 1.30
C GLU A 47 4.61 16.95 1.99
N GLY A 48 4.60 16.29 3.14
CA GLY A 48 3.46 16.17 4.03
C GLY A 48 2.85 14.77 4.16
N THR A 49 2.90 13.94 3.12
CA THR A 49 2.47 12.53 3.20
C THR A 49 3.43 11.62 2.45
N PRO A 50 3.81 10.47 3.00
CA PRO A 50 4.75 9.55 2.35
C PRO A 50 4.12 8.72 1.23
N VAL A 51 2.88 8.99 0.84
CA VAL A 51 2.08 8.22 -0.14
C VAL A 51 2.08 8.88 -1.52
N LEU A 52 1.92 8.06 -2.56
CA LEU A 52 1.71 8.51 -3.93
C LEU A 52 0.21 8.66 -4.21
N PHE A 53 -0.25 9.88 -4.39
CA PHE A 53 -1.60 10.11 -4.88
C PHE A 53 -1.66 9.86 -6.39
N VAL A 54 -2.53 8.93 -6.80
CA VAL A 54 -2.83 8.73 -8.22
C VAL A 54 -3.99 9.65 -8.64
N PRO A 55 -3.87 10.30 -9.79
CA PRO A 55 -4.95 11.11 -10.35
C PRO A 55 -6.09 10.19 -10.81
N ASP A 56 -7.23 10.81 -11.06
CA ASP A 56 -8.38 10.13 -11.66
C ASP A 56 -8.02 9.45 -12.99
N CYS A 57 -8.64 8.31 -13.27
CA CYS A 57 -8.36 7.49 -14.45
C CYS A 57 -6.90 7.01 -14.56
N ALA A 58 -6.22 6.81 -13.45
CA ALA A 58 -4.86 6.28 -13.46
C ALA A 58 -4.81 4.88 -14.10
N PHE A 59 -3.78 4.68 -14.92
CA PHE A 59 -3.52 3.37 -15.51
C PHE A 59 -2.91 2.45 -14.47
N MET A 60 -3.62 1.40 -14.13
CA MET A 60 -3.10 0.32 -13.28
C MET A 60 -3.13 -1.00 -14.05
N ILE A 61 -2.05 -1.76 -13.95
CA ILE A 61 -1.86 -3.05 -14.64
C ILE A 61 -1.92 -2.86 -16.16
N ASP A 62 -3.07 -3.09 -16.80
CA ASP A 62 -3.24 -3.15 -18.25
C ASP A 62 -4.30 -2.19 -18.79
N ARG A 63 -4.98 -1.44 -17.93
CA ARG A 63 -6.12 -0.61 -18.32
C ARG A 63 -6.27 0.65 -17.48
N PRO A 64 -6.92 1.70 -18.00
CA PRO A 64 -7.36 2.81 -17.19
C PRO A 64 -8.43 2.33 -16.20
N MET A 65 -8.33 2.78 -14.98
CA MET A 65 -9.30 2.51 -13.92
C MET A 65 -9.71 3.84 -13.29
N ASP A 66 -10.99 3.98 -12.99
CA ASP A 66 -11.49 5.09 -12.18
C ASP A 66 -11.08 4.89 -10.71
N VAL A 67 -9.79 5.05 -10.49
CA VAL A 67 -9.15 4.95 -9.18
C VAL A 67 -8.32 6.20 -8.94
N TRP A 68 -8.69 6.95 -7.91
CA TRP A 68 -7.96 8.13 -7.48
C TRP A 68 -7.70 8.07 -5.97
N GLY A 69 -6.76 8.87 -5.49
CA GLY A 69 -6.33 8.87 -4.09
C GLY A 69 -5.05 8.07 -3.88
N ALA A 70 -4.96 7.34 -2.79
CA ALA A 70 -3.80 6.51 -2.46
C ALA A 70 -4.20 5.03 -2.39
N PRO A 71 -4.27 4.31 -3.52
CA PRO A 71 -4.64 2.90 -3.55
C PRO A 71 -3.61 2.03 -2.84
N LEU A 72 -4.05 1.10 -2.01
CA LEU A 72 -3.18 0.22 -1.22
C LEU A 72 -2.10 -0.47 -2.06
N GLU A 73 -2.46 -0.97 -3.22
CA GLU A 73 -1.54 -1.72 -4.08
C GLU A 73 -0.38 -0.86 -4.57
N VAL A 74 -0.64 0.40 -4.93
CA VAL A 74 0.40 1.36 -5.33
C VAL A 74 1.33 1.67 -4.16
N GLU A 75 0.76 1.91 -2.98
CA GLU A 75 1.55 2.27 -1.79
C GLU A 75 2.42 1.11 -1.30
N VAL A 76 1.89 -0.10 -1.32
CA VAL A 76 2.65 -1.30 -0.96
C VAL A 76 3.73 -1.61 -2.00
N LEU A 77 3.45 -1.41 -3.29
CA LEU A 77 4.46 -1.51 -4.35
C LEU A 77 5.55 -0.45 -4.17
N LEU A 78 5.18 0.78 -3.85
CA LEU A 78 6.15 1.83 -3.55
C LEU A 78 7.08 1.42 -2.41
N HIS A 79 6.54 0.89 -1.32
CA HIS A 79 7.34 0.40 -0.20
C HIS A 79 8.32 -0.71 -0.64
N GLY A 80 7.85 -1.71 -1.39
CA GLY A 80 8.68 -2.78 -1.94
C GLY A 80 9.74 -2.27 -2.92
N CYS A 81 9.38 -1.31 -3.76
CA CYS A 81 10.26 -0.62 -4.69
C CYS A 81 11.41 0.09 -3.96
N LEU A 82 11.09 0.93 -2.98
CA LEU A 82 12.08 1.68 -2.20
C LEU A 82 13.04 0.74 -1.46
N LYS A 83 12.55 -0.34 -0.85
CA LYS A 83 13.41 -1.37 -0.23
C LYS A 83 14.33 -2.03 -1.24
N SER A 84 13.85 -2.33 -2.43
CA SER A 84 14.65 -2.91 -3.50
C SER A 84 15.71 -1.94 -4.01
N CYS A 85 15.37 -0.66 -4.13
CA CYS A 85 16.32 0.40 -4.45
C CYS A 85 17.43 0.50 -3.40
N ILE A 86 17.08 0.45 -2.11
CA ILE A 86 18.08 0.44 -1.01
C ILE A 86 19.04 -0.72 -1.18
N ASN A 87 18.54 -1.94 -1.35
CA ASN A 87 19.36 -3.14 -1.50
C ASN A 87 20.32 -3.04 -2.71
N LEU A 88 19.83 -2.55 -3.86
CA LEU A 88 20.64 -2.36 -5.06
C LEU A 88 21.67 -1.23 -4.90
N MET A 89 21.34 -0.15 -4.22
CA MET A 89 22.29 0.94 -3.90
C MET A 89 23.38 0.47 -2.93
N GLU A 90 23.04 -0.36 -1.93
CA GLU A 90 24.02 -0.92 -0.99
C GLU A 90 25.05 -1.82 -1.70
N LEU A 91 24.64 -2.55 -2.74
CA LEU A 91 25.61 -3.29 -3.56
C LEU A 91 26.62 -2.39 -4.25
N SER A 92 26.18 -1.24 -4.76
CA SER A 92 27.07 -0.27 -5.41
C SER A 92 27.96 0.45 -4.40
N ARG A 93 27.42 0.74 -3.20
CA ARG A 93 28.15 1.39 -2.12
C ARG A 93 29.38 0.59 -1.67
N ALA A 94 29.31 -0.73 -1.72
CA ALA A 94 30.43 -1.60 -1.35
C ALA A 94 31.69 -1.35 -2.20
N ASP A 95 31.52 -0.91 -3.46
CA ASP A 95 32.62 -0.66 -4.38
C ASP A 95 33.01 0.83 -4.46
N HIS A 96 32.03 1.74 -4.27
CA HIS A 96 32.23 3.18 -4.42
C HIS A 96 31.50 3.96 -3.32
N VAL A 97 32.27 4.47 -2.37
CA VAL A 97 31.76 5.38 -1.33
C VAL A 97 31.55 6.77 -1.95
N SER A 98 30.30 7.22 -1.95
CA SER A 98 29.91 8.54 -2.45
C SER A 98 28.98 9.22 -1.44
N ARG A 99 29.31 10.47 -1.08
CA ARG A 99 28.46 11.27 -0.18
C ARG A 99 27.02 11.41 -0.71
N LEU A 100 26.86 11.54 -2.00
CA LEU A 100 25.53 11.64 -2.63
C LEU A 100 24.77 10.33 -2.49
N LEU A 101 25.41 9.18 -2.66
CA LEU A 101 24.81 7.86 -2.48
C LEU A 101 24.39 7.65 -1.03
N ASP A 102 25.23 8.03 -0.07
CA ASP A 102 24.89 7.93 1.36
C ASP A 102 23.68 8.81 1.73
N GLN A 103 23.62 10.03 1.22
CA GLN A 103 22.45 10.90 1.43
C GLN A 103 21.17 10.31 0.85
N ARG A 104 21.21 9.74 -0.35
CA ARG A 104 20.06 9.06 -0.97
C ARG A 104 19.63 7.84 -0.17
N LEU A 105 20.56 7.04 0.31
CA LEU A 105 20.26 5.89 1.18
C LEU A 105 19.57 6.32 2.47
N ILE A 106 20.06 7.37 3.13
CA ILE A 106 19.44 7.90 4.35
C ILE A 106 18.00 8.35 4.06
N LEU A 107 17.81 9.17 3.03
CA LEU A 107 16.50 9.68 2.65
C LEU A 107 15.53 8.54 2.30
N THR A 108 15.97 7.59 1.47
CA THR A 108 15.12 6.46 1.05
C THR A 108 14.74 5.57 2.24
N ASN A 109 15.68 5.30 3.16
CA ASN A 109 15.39 4.55 4.38
C ASN A 109 14.38 5.27 5.29
N GLN A 110 14.50 6.59 5.42
CA GLN A 110 13.52 7.37 6.18
C GLN A 110 12.13 7.27 5.54
N TRP A 111 12.06 7.41 4.22
CA TRP A 111 10.78 7.32 3.50
C TRP A 111 10.10 5.94 3.65
N VAL A 112 10.89 4.85 3.60
CA VAL A 112 10.36 3.49 3.85
C VAL A 112 9.74 3.36 5.23
N LYS A 113 10.39 3.94 6.27
CA LYS A 113 9.86 3.92 7.63
C LYS A 113 8.57 4.73 7.76
N ASP A 114 8.57 5.94 7.20
CA ASP A 114 7.42 6.84 7.26
C ASP A 114 6.22 6.26 6.51
N LEU A 115 6.45 5.71 5.30
CA LEU A 115 5.41 5.04 4.52
C LEU A 115 4.87 3.81 5.25
N GLY A 116 5.73 2.95 5.80
CA GLY A 116 5.30 1.79 6.57
C GLY A 116 4.46 2.17 7.79
N SER A 117 4.89 3.18 8.54
CA SER A 117 4.16 3.73 9.69
C SER A 117 2.82 4.34 9.28
N PHE A 118 2.80 5.06 8.17
CA PHE A 118 1.58 5.66 7.62
C PHE A 118 0.56 4.59 7.21
N LEU A 119 1.01 3.54 6.52
CA LEU A 119 0.15 2.43 6.10
C LEU A 119 -0.47 1.71 7.31
N LEU A 120 0.33 1.42 8.32
CA LEU A 120 -0.18 0.80 9.56
C LEU A 120 -1.15 1.71 10.31
N LYS A 121 -0.91 3.00 10.34
CA LYS A 121 -1.76 3.96 11.05
C LYS A 121 -3.09 4.21 10.32
N HIS A 122 -3.07 4.36 9.00
CA HIS A 122 -4.21 4.86 8.24
C HIS A 122 -4.95 3.82 7.41
N TYR A 123 -4.34 2.65 7.14
CA TYR A 123 -5.01 1.58 6.38
C TYR A 123 -5.40 0.38 7.22
N TRP A 124 -4.70 0.14 8.33
CA TRP A 124 -4.96 -1.04 9.17
C TRP A 124 -6.25 -0.90 9.95
N VAL A 125 -7.20 -1.80 9.69
CA VAL A 125 -8.50 -1.83 10.38
C VAL A 125 -8.70 -3.13 11.14
N THR A 126 -9.27 -2.99 12.34
CA THR A 126 -9.64 -4.07 13.24
C THR A 126 -11.02 -3.78 13.82
N SER A 127 -11.58 -4.71 14.58
CA SER A 127 -12.82 -4.46 15.31
C SER A 127 -12.72 -3.27 16.29
N GLN A 128 -11.55 -3.02 16.85
CA GLN A 128 -11.33 -1.83 17.70
C GLN A 128 -11.39 -0.54 16.88
N THR A 129 -10.77 -0.53 15.70
CA THR A 129 -10.86 0.60 14.76
C THR A 129 -12.31 0.90 14.43
N MET A 130 -13.13 -0.14 14.20
CA MET A 130 -14.56 0.00 13.92
C MET A 130 -15.33 0.65 15.06
N GLN A 131 -15.02 0.30 16.29
CA GLN A 131 -15.65 0.91 17.46
C GLN A 131 -15.33 2.40 17.55
N ILE A 132 -14.09 2.79 17.24
CA ILE A 132 -13.68 4.19 17.22
C ILE A 132 -14.39 4.95 16.09
N LEU A 133 -14.42 4.40 14.87
CA LEU A 133 -15.05 5.02 13.71
C LEU A 133 -16.56 5.23 13.88
N ARG A 134 -17.24 4.35 14.64
CA ARG A 134 -18.69 4.42 14.91
C ARG A 134 -19.07 5.24 16.13
N ARG A 135 -18.11 5.70 16.93
CA ARG A 135 -18.41 6.60 18.05
C ARG A 135 -19.00 7.90 17.50
N ARG A 136 -20.22 8.21 17.93
CA ARG A 136 -20.80 9.53 17.71
C ARG A 136 -20.11 10.53 18.62
N PRO A 137 -19.88 11.76 18.18
CA PRO A 137 -19.52 12.85 19.09
C PRO A 137 -20.58 12.91 20.19
N THR A 138 -20.16 12.84 21.43
CA THR A 138 -21.09 13.04 22.56
C THR A 138 -21.17 14.54 22.83
N GLU A 139 -22.34 15.03 23.24
CA GLU A 139 -22.56 16.42 23.61
C GLU A 139 -21.56 16.96 24.68
N GLN A 140 -20.88 16.04 25.37
CA GLN A 140 -19.87 16.34 26.37
C GLN A 140 -18.59 17.00 25.84
N TYR A 141 -18.32 16.90 24.54
CA TYR A 141 -17.08 17.39 23.91
C TYR A 141 -17.29 18.60 23.00
N GLY A 142 -18.49 19.20 23.00
CA GLY A 142 -18.82 20.35 22.19
C GLY A 142 -18.92 20.05 20.70
N ASP A 143 -19.27 21.07 19.93
CA ASP A 143 -19.38 21.02 18.45
C ASP A 143 -18.03 20.89 17.72
N ASP A 144 -16.91 20.77 18.43
CA ASP A 144 -15.63 20.50 17.81
C ASP A 144 -15.69 19.13 17.15
N GLN A 145 -15.79 19.17 15.84
CA GLN A 145 -15.82 18.01 14.96
C GLN A 145 -14.49 17.26 15.08
N HIS A 146 -14.38 16.40 16.09
CA HIS A 146 -13.26 15.49 16.21
C HIS A 146 -13.41 14.42 15.12
N PHE A 147 -12.86 14.70 13.96
CA PHE A 147 -12.68 13.71 12.93
C PHE A 147 -11.80 12.59 13.49
N ASN A 148 -12.24 11.35 13.29
CA ASN A 148 -11.40 10.19 13.60
C ASN A 148 -10.15 10.18 12.70
N GLU A 149 -9.18 9.31 12.98
CA GLU A 149 -7.91 9.23 12.23
C GLU A 149 -8.10 9.02 10.72
N PHE A 150 -9.26 8.53 10.28
CA PHE A 150 -9.60 8.33 8.87
C PHE A 150 -10.35 9.53 8.27
N ASN A 151 -10.65 10.54 9.06
CA ASN A 151 -11.48 11.68 8.65
C ASN A 151 -12.82 11.24 8.00
N VAL A 152 -13.49 10.28 8.59
CA VAL A 152 -14.68 9.62 8.06
C VAL A 152 -15.85 9.81 9.01
N GLN A 153 -17.01 10.17 8.47
CA GLN A 153 -18.24 10.21 9.24
C GLN A 153 -18.73 8.77 9.54
N PRO A 154 -19.31 8.49 10.71
CA PRO A 154 -19.78 7.15 11.10
C PRO A 154 -20.73 6.50 10.08
N GLN A 155 -21.51 7.31 9.35
CA GLN A 155 -22.48 6.87 8.35
C GLN A 155 -21.83 6.29 7.08
N VAL A 156 -20.55 6.65 6.81
CA VAL A 156 -19.81 6.16 5.64
C VAL A 156 -19.21 4.77 5.88
N VAL A 157 -19.16 4.34 7.15
CA VAL A 157 -18.61 3.03 7.51
C VAL A 157 -19.60 1.93 7.09
N PRO A 158 -19.20 1.01 6.20
CA PRO A 158 -20.10 -0.02 5.69
C PRO A 158 -20.60 -0.96 6.79
N SER A 159 -21.88 -1.40 6.68
CA SER A 159 -22.49 -2.33 7.65
C SER A 159 -21.79 -3.70 7.66
N TRP A 160 -21.42 -4.21 6.49
CA TRP A 160 -20.78 -5.51 6.32
C TRP A 160 -19.42 -5.63 7.02
N LEU A 161 -18.75 -4.53 7.28
CA LEU A 161 -17.39 -4.49 7.83
C LEU A 161 -17.32 -5.08 9.25
N GLN A 162 -18.39 -4.95 10.03
CA GLN A 162 -18.44 -5.51 11.36
C GLN A 162 -18.45 -7.05 11.35
N ASP A 163 -19.29 -7.63 10.50
CA ASP A 163 -19.40 -9.09 10.37
C ASP A 163 -18.11 -9.68 9.75
N TRP A 164 -17.50 -8.94 8.84
CA TRP A 164 -16.23 -9.31 8.22
C TRP A 164 -15.09 -9.42 9.24
N LEU A 165 -15.00 -8.47 10.15
CA LEU A 165 -13.93 -8.42 11.16
C LEU A 165 -14.18 -9.32 12.37
N GLU A 166 -15.39 -9.37 12.93
CA GLU A 166 -15.85 -10.19 14.07
C GLU A 166 -14.79 -10.49 15.15
N ASN A 167 -13.93 -9.53 15.51
CA ASN A 167 -12.79 -9.71 16.44
C ASN A 167 -11.74 -10.76 16.01
N ARG A 168 -11.66 -11.08 14.71
CA ARG A 168 -10.84 -12.21 14.21
C ARG A 168 -9.53 -11.80 13.57
N GLY A 169 -9.22 -10.53 13.54
CA GLY A 169 -7.98 -10.03 12.97
C GLY A 169 -8.10 -8.62 12.45
N GLY A 170 -7.37 -8.35 11.37
CA GLY A 170 -7.35 -7.05 10.71
C GLY A 170 -6.82 -7.17 9.29
N TYR A 171 -6.92 -6.10 8.53
CA TYR A 171 -6.39 -5.99 7.18
C TYR A 171 -6.15 -4.53 6.81
N LEU A 172 -5.45 -4.29 5.71
CA LEU A 172 -5.28 -2.97 5.12
C LEU A 172 -6.43 -2.70 4.14
N ILE A 173 -7.11 -1.56 4.31
CA ILE A 173 -8.21 -1.12 3.44
C ILE A 173 -7.72 -0.77 2.04
N GLY A 174 -8.61 -0.77 1.05
CA GLY A 174 -8.24 -0.65 -0.37
C GLY A 174 -7.74 0.71 -0.80
N ASN A 175 -8.26 1.79 -0.23
CA ASN A 175 -7.87 3.14 -0.63
C ASN A 175 -8.20 4.18 0.43
N ILE A 176 -7.34 5.19 0.55
CA ILE A 176 -7.62 6.40 1.30
C ILE A 176 -7.97 7.51 0.30
N ARG A 177 -9.19 8.01 0.42
CA ARG A 177 -9.69 9.17 -0.30
C ARG A 177 -10.25 10.16 0.71
N THR A 178 -10.18 11.44 0.42
CA THR A 178 -10.74 12.47 1.30
C THR A 178 -12.22 12.21 1.55
N GLY A 179 -12.57 11.89 2.79
CA GLY A 179 -13.95 11.66 3.24
C GLY A 179 -14.63 10.37 2.75
N ARG A 180 -13.99 9.58 1.88
CA ARG A 180 -14.58 8.36 1.31
C ARG A 180 -13.53 7.24 1.14
N PRO A 181 -12.97 6.67 2.21
CA PRO A 181 -12.06 5.54 2.10
C PRO A 181 -12.81 4.32 1.52
N ASP A 182 -12.09 3.53 0.74
CA ASP A 182 -12.59 2.24 0.29
C ASP A 182 -12.21 1.16 1.31
N PHE A 183 -13.17 0.75 2.13
CA PHE A 183 -12.98 -0.27 3.16
C PHE A 183 -12.90 -1.70 2.63
N ARG A 184 -13.00 -1.93 1.34
CA ARG A 184 -12.91 -3.28 0.78
C ARG A 184 -11.57 -3.93 1.10
N PHE A 185 -11.64 -5.23 1.34
CA PHE A 185 -10.45 -6.08 1.38
C PHE A 185 -9.99 -6.36 -0.05
N TYR A 186 -8.76 -5.99 -0.40
CA TYR A 186 -8.14 -6.34 -1.67
C TYR A 186 -7.05 -7.38 -1.44
N SER A 187 -7.19 -8.53 -2.11
CA SER A 187 -6.32 -9.69 -1.90
C SER A 187 -4.88 -9.42 -2.29
N LEU A 188 -4.66 -8.78 -3.44
CA LEU A 188 -3.32 -8.48 -3.95
C LEU A 188 -2.57 -7.53 -3.02
N GLY A 189 -3.15 -6.38 -2.69
CA GLY A 189 -2.50 -5.37 -1.84
C GLY A 189 -2.13 -5.92 -0.47
N ASN A 190 -3.02 -6.67 0.17
CA ASN A 190 -2.76 -7.29 1.47
C ASN A 190 -1.69 -8.39 1.39
N SER A 191 -1.66 -9.18 0.32
CA SER A 191 -0.62 -10.20 0.11
C SER A 191 0.75 -9.57 -0.13
N LEU A 192 0.83 -8.53 -0.96
CA LEU A 192 2.06 -7.78 -1.19
C LEU A 192 2.56 -7.09 0.07
N ALA A 193 1.67 -6.60 0.93
CA ALA A 193 2.03 -6.00 2.22
C ALA A 193 2.76 -6.99 3.14
N CYS A 194 2.34 -8.26 3.14
CA CYS A 194 3.09 -9.32 3.82
C CYS A 194 4.45 -9.56 3.14
N MET A 195 4.45 -9.70 1.82
CA MET A 195 5.64 -10.05 1.05
C MET A 195 6.74 -9.00 1.13
N PHE A 196 6.39 -7.73 1.10
CA PHE A 196 7.35 -6.62 1.21
C PHE A 196 7.64 -6.18 2.65
N GLY A 197 7.02 -6.84 3.65
CA GLY A 197 7.26 -6.58 5.06
C GLY A 197 6.73 -5.21 5.53
N VAL A 198 5.62 -4.77 4.95
CA VAL A 198 4.82 -3.64 5.46
C VAL A 198 4.15 -4.04 6.76
N LEU A 199 3.56 -5.25 6.80
CA LEU A 199 2.92 -5.78 7.99
C LEU A 199 3.94 -6.46 8.90
N PRO A 200 4.05 -6.05 10.18
CA PRO A 200 4.81 -6.78 11.19
C PRO A 200 4.22 -8.19 11.45
N PRO A 201 4.97 -9.09 12.09
CA PRO A 201 4.52 -10.48 12.27
C PRO A 201 3.20 -10.66 13.01
N ALA A 202 2.84 -9.74 13.91
CA ALA A 202 1.57 -9.80 14.64
C ALA A 202 0.39 -9.51 13.72
N GLU A 203 0.50 -8.46 12.89
CA GLU A 203 -0.48 -8.04 11.91
C GLU A 203 -0.62 -9.06 10.78
N GLN A 204 0.49 -9.67 10.33
CA GLN A 204 0.44 -10.79 9.38
C GLN A 204 -0.39 -11.96 9.93
N ARG A 205 -0.16 -12.36 11.19
CA ARG A 205 -0.96 -13.41 11.82
C ARG A 205 -2.43 -13.03 11.96
N ALA A 206 -2.71 -11.76 12.24
CA ALA A 206 -4.07 -11.24 12.32
C ALA A 206 -4.77 -11.28 10.95
N LEU A 207 -4.06 -10.87 9.89
CA LEU A 207 -4.54 -10.95 8.51
C LEU A 207 -4.83 -12.41 8.10
N PHE A 208 -3.92 -13.33 8.35
CA PHE A 208 -4.13 -14.74 8.00
C PHE A 208 -5.30 -15.37 8.75
N ARG A 209 -5.50 -15.03 10.02
CA ARG A 209 -6.70 -15.48 10.77
C ARG A 209 -7.99 -14.97 10.13
N LEU A 210 -8.03 -13.69 9.73
CA LEU A 210 -9.16 -13.09 9.03
C LEU A 210 -9.44 -13.81 7.71
N VAL A 211 -8.41 -14.03 6.89
CA VAL A 211 -8.51 -14.71 5.58
C VAL A 211 -9.00 -16.15 5.74
N LEU A 212 -8.44 -16.90 6.68
CA LEU A 212 -8.84 -18.28 6.94
C LEU A 212 -10.31 -18.37 7.38
N HIS A 213 -10.73 -17.45 8.25
CA HIS A 213 -12.11 -17.42 8.70
C HIS A 213 -13.08 -17.10 7.57
N ASN A 214 -12.75 -16.11 6.76
CA ASN A 214 -13.59 -15.63 5.66
C ASN A 214 -13.29 -16.35 4.32
N ARG A 215 -12.63 -17.52 4.37
CA ARG A 215 -12.19 -18.25 3.17
C ARG A 215 -13.32 -18.49 2.15
N GLN A 216 -14.53 -18.79 2.62
CA GLN A 216 -15.68 -19.04 1.75
C GLN A 216 -16.10 -17.82 0.92
N HIS A 217 -15.83 -16.59 1.41
CA HIS A 217 -16.09 -15.34 0.69
C HIS A 217 -14.96 -14.96 -0.26
N LEU A 218 -13.74 -15.49 -0.03
CA LEU A 218 -12.54 -15.19 -0.81
C LEU A 218 -12.22 -16.26 -1.86
N MET A 219 -12.67 -17.51 -1.65
CA MET A 219 -12.43 -18.60 -2.61
C MET A 219 -13.50 -18.60 -3.70
N ALA A 220 -13.05 -18.77 -4.94
CA ALA A 220 -13.85 -18.95 -6.13
C ALA A 220 -13.25 -20.12 -6.94
N GLN A 221 -13.65 -20.30 -8.20
CA GLN A 221 -13.01 -21.26 -9.11
C GLN A 221 -11.50 -20.99 -9.25
N MET A 222 -11.14 -19.72 -9.29
CA MET A 222 -9.76 -19.27 -9.13
C MET A 222 -9.57 -18.77 -7.69
N PRO A 223 -8.60 -19.28 -6.94
CA PRO A 223 -8.24 -18.70 -5.64
C PRO A 223 -7.46 -17.42 -5.89
N MET A 224 -7.67 -16.42 -5.24
CA MET A 224 -8.56 -15.71 -4.38
C MET A 224 -9.35 -14.66 -5.18
N ARG A 225 -10.53 -14.27 -4.71
CA ARG A 225 -11.24 -13.12 -5.30
C ARG A 225 -10.41 -11.87 -5.18
N ILE A 226 -10.54 -10.96 -6.16
CA ILE A 226 -9.81 -9.68 -6.19
C ILE A 226 -10.12 -8.86 -4.95
N CYS A 227 -11.40 -8.74 -4.59
CA CYS A 227 -11.83 -7.98 -3.43
C CYS A 227 -13.05 -8.58 -2.73
N HIS A 228 -13.28 -8.14 -1.49
CA HIS A 228 -14.49 -8.41 -0.73
C HIS A 228 -14.98 -7.12 -0.05
N PRO A 229 -16.27 -6.78 -0.13
CA PRO A 229 -17.27 -7.36 -1.03
C PRO A 229 -16.88 -7.23 -2.49
N HIS A 230 -17.36 -8.15 -3.33
CA HIS A 230 -17.14 -8.04 -4.77
C HIS A 230 -17.84 -6.82 -5.35
N MET A 231 -17.29 -6.30 -6.42
CA MET A 231 -17.96 -5.26 -7.22
C MET A 231 -19.07 -5.93 -8.05
N ASP A 232 -20.22 -5.30 -8.15
CA ASP A 232 -21.22 -5.73 -9.11
C ASP A 232 -20.77 -5.37 -10.55
N VAL A 233 -21.55 -5.83 -11.54
CA VAL A 233 -21.20 -5.65 -12.95
C VAL A 233 -21.19 -4.17 -13.33
N GLU A 234 -22.16 -3.41 -12.85
CA GLU A 234 -22.29 -1.97 -13.15
C GLU A 234 -21.12 -1.18 -12.51
N GLU A 235 -20.79 -1.46 -11.24
CA GLU A 235 -19.64 -0.82 -10.58
C GLU A 235 -18.32 -1.16 -11.30
N TRP A 236 -18.16 -2.43 -11.71
CA TRP A 236 -16.97 -2.85 -12.45
C TRP A 236 -16.85 -2.13 -13.79
N GLN A 237 -17.93 -2.07 -14.56
CA GLN A 237 -17.96 -1.37 -15.86
C GLN A 237 -17.67 0.13 -15.69
N ASN A 238 -18.25 0.78 -14.71
CA ASN A 238 -18.00 2.19 -14.42
C ASN A 238 -16.53 2.46 -14.07
N LYS A 239 -15.88 1.53 -13.36
CA LYS A 239 -14.47 1.68 -12.96
C LYS A 239 -13.47 1.32 -14.05
N THR A 240 -13.80 0.42 -14.94
CA THR A 240 -12.87 -0.11 -15.96
C THR A 240 -13.18 0.36 -17.36
N GLY A 241 -14.34 0.95 -17.59
CA GLY A 241 -14.80 1.38 -18.91
C GLY A 241 -15.07 0.23 -19.88
N SER A 242 -15.27 -1.00 -19.38
CA SER A 242 -15.42 -2.21 -20.20
C SER A 242 -16.66 -3.00 -19.87
#